data_1458b0ff2cec49aa7ba8156b930e5df2
#
_entry.id   1458b0ff2cec49aa7ba8156b930e5df2
#
_cell.length_a   1.000
_cell.length_b   1.000
_cell.length_c   1.000
_cell.angle_alpha   90.00
_cell.angle_beta   90.00
_cell.angle_gamma   90.00
#
_symmetry.space_group_name_H-M   'P 1'
#
loop_
_entity.id
_entity.type
_entity.pdbx_description
1 polymer ?
#
loop_
_entity_poly.entity_id
_entity_poly.type
_entity_poly.pdbx_seq_one_letter_code
_entity_poly.pdbx_strand_id
1 'polypeptide(L)'
;MTMFSNMRFDLSGRVALVTGAGVGIGQAAAISLAGAGATVAVHCHRSTEGAHETLEKIELAGGRGFVLTADLTREDEAAQVVDATVTQVGGLDILFNNSGDPLAHSELEHCPSELWMNAFQLNVHTAFFVTRRAIPHLKKSGRGSIINNLSLSVQTGGSGGAGPYAAAKGALHVFTRTLARELAPRVRANAIMPGVVETRHHEVFSTPEKMADYRRQTPLGRNALAEEIAQAVLFLASDASSFMTGGVIDLNGGRFLR
;
A
#
# COMPACT_ATOMS: atom_id res chain seq x y z
N MET A 1 9.02 -12.10 34.33
CA MET A 1 9.68 -12.44 33.08
C MET A 1 9.15 -11.51 32.02
N THR A 2 9.99 -10.69 31.49
CA THR A 2 9.67 -9.44 30.78
C THR A 2 8.89 -9.67 29.50
N MET A 3 7.67 -9.15 29.43
CA MET A 3 6.75 -9.13 28.28
C MET A 3 7.30 -8.39 27.03
N PHE A 4 8.49 -7.84 27.11
CA PHE A 4 9.09 -6.96 26.08
C PHE A 4 10.28 -7.56 25.33
N SER A 5 10.68 -8.80 25.61
CA SER A 5 11.94 -9.35 25.07
C SER A 5 11.88 -9.82 23.61
N ASN A 6 10.69 -9.82 22.95
CA ASN A 6 10.52 -10.33 21.58
C ASN A 6 9.47 -9.60 20.75
N MET A 7 9.30 -8.27 20.93
CA MET A 7 8.56 -7.47 19.93
C MET A 7 9.44 -7.30 18.67
N ARG A 8 9.80 -8.40 18.05
CA ARG A 8 10.16 -8.42 16.64
C ARG A 8 8.88 -8.29 15.85
N PHE A 9 8.96 -7.62 14.72
CA PHE A 9 7.90 -7.60 13.73
C PHE A 9 7.74 -9.00 13.10
N ASP A 10 7.49 -10.02 13.94
CA ASP A 10 7.41 -11.41 13.52
C ASP A 10 6.06 -11.67 12.83
N LEU A 11 6.13 -12.08 11.58
CA LEU A 11 4.99 -12.45 10.76
C LEU A 11 5.00 -13.94 10.40
N SER A 12 5.75 -14.77 11.14
CA SER A 12 5.82 -16.20 10.90
C SER A 12 4.43 -16.83 10.87
N GLY A 13 4.16 -17.59 9.80
CA GLY A 13 2.86 -18.24 9.56
C GLY A 13 1.71 -17.28 9.22
N ARG A 14 2.00 -16.01 8.89
CA ARG A 14 1.01 -15.08 8.32
C ARG A 14 1.06 -15.10 6.80
N VAL A 15 -0.06 -14.78 6.20
CA VAL A 15 -0.22 -14.62 4.75
C VAL A 15 -0.51 -13.16 4.43
N ALA A 16 0.25 -12.58 3.53
CA ALA A 16 0.08 -11.22 3.07
C ALA A 16 -0.26 -11.16 1.57
N LEU A 17 -1.24 -10.35 1.21
CA LEU A 17 -1.49 -9.93 -0.18
C LEU A 17 -1.03 -8.47 -0.33
N VAL A 18 -0.09 -8.22 -1.25
CA VAL A 18 0.42 -6.89 -1.57
C VAL A 18 0.02 -6.54 -3.00
N THR A 19 -0.84 -5.55 -3.16
CA THR A 19 -1.25 -5.10 -4.49
C THR A 19 -0.25 -4.12 -5.10
N GLY A 20 0.03 -4.23 -6.41
CA GLY A 20 1.03 -3.39 -7.06
C GLY A 20 2.44 -3.61 -6.52
N ALA A 21 2.80 -4.87 -6.28
CA ALA A 21 4.06 -5.27 -5.63
C ALA A 21 5.23 -5.48 -6.60
N GLY A 22 5.07 -5.18 -7.89
CA GLY A 22 6.14 -5.37 -8.87
C GLY A 22 7.23 -4.30 -8.82
N VAL A 23 6.97 -3.13 -8.21
CA VAL A 23 7.94 -2.00 -8.17
C VAL A 23 7.72 -1.13 -6.93
N GLY A 24 8.72 -0.32 -6.59
CA GLY A 24 8.64 0.77 -5.62
C GLY A 24 8.19 0.34 -4.22
N ILE A 25 7.24 1.07 -3.64
CA ILE A 25 6.77 0.83 -2.25
C ILE A 25 6.20 -0.58 -2.11
N GLY A 26 5.42 -1.05 -3.09
CA GLY A 26 4.83 -2.39 -3.05
C GLY A 26 5.87 -3.50 -3.06
N GLN A 27 6.91 -3.39 -3.90
CA GLN A 27 8.05 -4.30 -3.94
C GLN A 27 8.78 -4.33 -2.60
N ALA A 28 9.18 -3.16 -2.08
CA ALA A 28 9.89 -3.05 -0.81
C ALA A 28 9.05 -3.61 0.36
N ALA A 29 7.74 -3.33 0.39
CA ALA A 29 6.83 -3.88 1.39
C ALA A 29 6.72 -5.40 1.30
N ALA A 30 6.58 -5.97 0.10
CA ALA A 30 6.50 -7.41 -0.11
C ALA A 30 7.77 -8.11 0.41
N ILE A 31 8.95 -7.58 0.08
CA ILE A 31 10.24 -8.10 0.55
C ILE A 31 10.34 -7.99 2.08
N SER A 32 9.96 -6.84 2.66
CA SER A 32 10.01 -6.62 4.11
C SER A 32 9.08 -7.56 4.88
N LEU A 33 7.84 -7.77 4.40
CA LEU A 33 6.88 -8.69 5.01
C LEU A 33 7.36 -10.14 4.92
N ALA A 34 7.93 -10.55 3.78
CA ALA A 34 8.49 -11.90 3.62
C ALA A 34 9.72 -12.12 4.49
N GLY A 35 10.61 -11.13 4.61
CA GLY A 35 11.77 -11.16 5.51
C GLY A 35 11.39 -11.24 6.98
N ALA A 36 10.18 -10.81 7.35
CA ALA A 36 9.60 -10.98 8.69
C ALA A 36 8.87 -12.34 8.88
N GLY A 37 8.88 -13.23 7.88
CA GLY A 37 8.34 -14.58 7.95
C GLY A 37 6.95 -14.79 7.34
N ALA A 38 6.34 -13.77 6.73
CA ALA A 38 5.09 -13.92 6.01
C ALA A 38 5.27 -14.69 4.70
N THR A 39 4.24 -15.43 4.28
CA THR A 39 4.11 -15.85 2.88
C THR A 39 3.40 -14.75 2.09
N VAL A 40 4.01 -14.27 1.01
CA VAL A 40 3.53 -13.06 0.32
C VAL A 40 2.99 -13.38 -1.08
N ALA A 41 1.73 -13.05 -1.32
CA ALA A 41 1.17 -12.96 -2.66
C ALA A 41 1.58 -11.59 -3.27
N VAL A 42 2.46 -11.64 -4.26
CA VAL A 42 3.00 -10.49 -4.99
C VAL A 42 2.09 -10.21 -6.18
N HIS A 43 1.16 -9.25 -6.03
CA HIS A 43 0.27 -8.93 -7.13
C HIS A 43 0.83 -7.81 -8.01
N CYS A 44 0.70 -7.98 -9.34
CA CYS A 44 0.94 -6.96 -10.36
C CYS A 44 -0.17 -6.96 -11.41
N HIS A 45 -0.28 -5.87 -12.20
CA HIS A 45 -1.09 -5.85 -13.42
C HIS A 45 -0.17 -5.92 -14.66
N ARG A 46 0.68 -4.90 -14.86
CA ARG A 46 1.54 -4.78 -16.05
C ARG A 46 3.02 -5.05 -15.76
N SER A 47 3.45 -4.87 -14.52
CA SER A 47 4.86 -5.02 -14.12
C SER A 47 5.18 -6.48 -13.80
N THR A 48 4.91 -7.40 -14.71
CA THR A 48 5.11 -8.85 -14.49
C THR A 48 6.57 -9.19 -14.22
N GLU A 49 7.49 -8.64 -15.01
CA GLU A 49 8.94 -8.80 -14.81
C GLU A 49 9.35 -8.32 -13.40
N GLY A 50 8.94 -7.10 -13.00
CA GLY A 50 9.24 -6.58 -11.68
C GLY A 50 8.59 -7.39 -10.53
N ALA A 51 7.45 -8.05 -10.77
CA ALA A 51 6.87 -8.96 -9.79
C ALA A 51 7.69 -10.25 -9.64
N HIS A 52 8.24 -10.78 -10.72
CA HIS A 52 9.17 -11.91 -10.66
C HIS A 52 10.49 -11.52 -10.00
N GLU A 53 11.05 -10.34 -10.29
CA GLU A 53 12.21 -9.82 -9.55
C GLU A 53 11.93 -9.66 -8.06
N THR A 54 10.71 -9.24 -7.70
CA THR A 54 10.30 -9.15 -6.30
C THR A 54 10.28 -10.52 -5.65
N LEU A 55 9.73 -11.53 -6.32
CA LEU A 55 9.71 -12.90 -5.83
C LEU A 55 11.12 -13.45 -5.68
N GLU A 56 11.99 -13.25 -6.66
CA GLU A 56 13.39 -13.68 -6.59
C GLU A 56 14.11 -13.07 -5.37
N LYS A 57 13.93 -11.76 -5.12
CA LYS A 57 14.50 -11.09 -3.94
C LYS A 57 13.95 -11.67 -2.63
N ILE A 58 12.67 -12.04 -2.58
CA ILE A 58 12.05 -12.71 -1.43
C ILE A 58 12.71 -14.07 -1.19
N GLU A 59 12.86 -14.87 -2.22
CA GLU A 59 13.43 -16.22 -2.15
C GLU A 59 14.93 -16.19 -1.78
N LEU A 60 15.71 -15.29 -2.37
CA LEU A 60 17.11 -15.07 -2.03
C LEU A 60 17.31 -14.68 -0.55
N ALA A 61 16.34 -13.96 0.03
CA ALA A 61 16.35 -13.64 1.45
C ALA A 61 15.79 -14.76 2.35
N GLY A 62 15.48 -15.95 1.79
CA GLY A 62 14.93 -17.09 2.51
C GLY A 62 13.43 -16.97 2.84
N GLY A 63 12.74 -15.99 2.27
CA GLY A 63 11.30 -15.80 2.41
C GLY A 63 10.49 -16.69 1.46
N ARG A 64 9.17 -16.54 1.50
CA ARG A 64 8.23 -17.29 0.65
C ARG A 64 7.24 -16.37 0.00
N GLY A 65 6.94 -16.61 -1.27
CA GLY A 65 5.94 -15.84 -1.99
C GLY A 65 5.52 -16.51 -3.30
N PHE A 66 4.62 -15.86 -4.01
CA PHE A 66 4.20 -16.25 -5.35
C PHE A 66 3.62 -15.02 -6.08
N VAL A 67 3.64 -15.04 -7.40
CA VAL A 67 3.14 -13.94 -8.23
C VAL A 67 1.70 -14.19 -8.65
N LEU A 68 0.89 -13.15 -8.61
CA LEU A 68 -0.48 -13.11 -9.17
C LEU A 68 -0.59 -11.92 -10.11
N THR A 69 -1.16 -12.13 -11.29
CA THR A 69 -1.37 -11.07 -12.29
C THR A 69 -2.86 -10.88 -12.53
N ALA A 70 -3.35 -9.64 -12.40
CA ALA A 70 -4.75 -9.28 -12.65
C ALA A 70 -4.92 -7.78 -12.87
N ASP A 71 -6.00 -7.36 -13.51
CA ASP A 71 -6.45 -5.96 -13.54
C ASP A 71 -7.45 -5.71 -12.40
N LEU A 72 -6.99 -5.14 -11.30
CA LEU A 72 -7.85 -4.87 -10.14
C LEU A 72 -8.91 -3.78 -10.38
N THR A 73 -8.89 -3.10 -11.52
CA THR A 73 -10.00 -2.20 -11.91
C THR A 73 -11.25 -3.00 -12.30
N ARG A 74 -11.10 -4.29 -12.55
CA ARG A 74 -12.16 -5.26 -12.79
C ARG A 74 -12.47 -6.02 -11.51
N GLU A 75 -13.74 -5.92 -11.08
CA GLU A 75 -14.18 -6.51 -9.80
C GLU A 75 -14.00 -8.04 -9.75
N ASP A 76 -14.29 -8.71 -10.85
CA ASP A 76 -14.13 -10.17 -10.99
C ASP A 76 -12.67 -10.61 -10.84
N GLU A 77 -11.74 -9.89 -11.48
CA GLU A 77 -10.31 -10.17 -11.37
C GLU A 77 -9.77 -9.84 -9.96
N ALA A 78 -10.22 -8.76 -9.35
CA ALA A 78 -9.86 -8.42 -7.98
C ALA A 78 -10.31 -9.50 -6.98
N ALA A 79 -11.51 -10.09 -7.18
CA ALA A 79 -11.98 -11.21 -6.38
C ALA A 79 -11.12 -12.47 -6.60
N GLN A 80 -10.77 -12.77 -7.84
CA GLN A 80 -9.93 -13.94 -8.19
C GLN A 80 -8.54 -13.87 -7.53
N VAL A 81 -7.92 -12.68 -7.42
CA VAL A 81 -6.62 -12.52 -6.75
C VAL A 81 -6.71 -12.92 -5.27
N VAL A 82 -7.77 -12.52 -4.58
CA VAL A 82 -7.98 -12.90 -3.18
C VAL A 82 -8.23 -14.40 -3.06
N ASP A 83 -9.11 -14.95 -3.91
CA ASP A 83 -9.44 -16.37 -3.91
C ASP A 83 -8.23 -17.26 -4.24
N ALA A 84 -7.41 -16.87 -5.22
CA ALA A 84 -6.17 -17.55 -5.55
C ALA A 84 -5.18 -17.53 -4.38
N THR A 85 -5.04 -16.36 -3.69
CA THR A 85 -4.22 -16.26 -2.50
C THR A 85 -4.65 -17.26 -1.43
N VAL A 86 -5.96 -17.26 -1.10
CA VAL A 86 -6.49 -18.15 -0.05
C VAL A 86 -6.39 -19.61 -0.45
N THR A 87 -6.65 -19.94 -1.71
CA THR A 87 -6.57 -21.33 -2.21
C THR A 87 -5.15 -21.86 -2.13
N GLN A 88 -4.14 -21.03 -2.48
CA GLN A 88 -2.76 -21.48 -2.55
C GLN A 88 -2.11 -21.66 -1.17
N VAL A 89 -2.50 -20.83 -0.18
CA VAL A 89 -1.80 -20.82 1.13
C VAL A 89 -2.73 -20.92 2.34
N GLY A 90 -4.03 -21.16 2.13
CA GLY A 90 -4.99 -21.55 3.16
C GLY A 90 -5.61 -20.39 3.94
N GLY A 91 -5.24 -19.12 3.70
CA GLY A 91 -5.79 -17.97 4.44
C GLY A 91 -5.28 -16.63 3.99
N LEU A 92 -5.69 -15.58 4.71
CA LEU A 92 -5.20 -14.21 4.51
C LEU A 92 -5.24 -13.46 5.85
N ASP A 93 -4.09 -12.92 6.26
CA ASP A 93 -3.92 -12.18 7.51
C ASP A 93 -3.67 -10.68 7.26
N ILE A 94 -2.97 -10.35 6.18
CA ILE A 94 -2.51 -9.00 5.89
C ILE A 94 -2.91 -8.63 4.46
N LEU A 95 -3.55 -7.47 4.30
CA LEU A 95 -3.83 -6.87 3.00
C LEU A 95 -3.17 -5.49 2.93
N PHE A 96 -2.22 -5.32 2.02
CA PHE A 96 -1.67 -4.01 1.69
C PHE A 96 -2.22 -3.53 0.34
N ASN A 97 -3.19 -2.62 0.38
CA ASN A 97 -3.73 -1.92 -0.77
C ASN A 97 -2.75 -0.82 -1.19
N ASN A 98 -1.84 -1.17 -2.09
CA ASN A 98 -0.80 -0.27 -2.58
C ASN A 98 -1.00 0.13 -4.04
N SER A 99 -1.71 -0.65 -4.85
CA SER A 99 -2.03 -0.29 -6.24
C SER A 99 -2.63 1.11 -6.32
N GLY A 100 -2.08 1.94 -7.21
CA GLY A 100 -2.52 3.30 -7.44
C GLY A 100 -1.49 4.11 -8.20
N ASP A 101 -1.98 5.12 -8.93
CA ASP A 101 -1.17 6.00 -9.76
C ASP A 101 -1.91 7.33 -9.97
N PRO A 102 -1.22 8.48 -10.10
CA PRO A 102 -1.83 9.75 -10.49
C PRO A 102 -2.40 9.76 -11.90
N LEU A 103 -1.96 8.84 -12.79
CA LEU A 103 -2.32 8.73 -14.21
C LEU A 103 -1.78 9.89 -15.04
N ALA A 104 -2.32 11.08 -14.79
CA ALA A 104 -1.90 12.32 -15.43
C ALA A 104 -2.16 13.51 -14.50
N HIS A 105 -1.58 14.64 -14.85
CA HIS A 105 -1.81 15.92 -14.19
C HIS A 105 -2.68 16.81 -15.09
N SER A 106 -3.72 17.43 -14.52
CA SER A 106 -4.58 18.40 -15.20
C SER A 106 -5.16 19.37 -14.18
N GLU A 107 -5.11 20.66 -14.47
CA GLU A 107 -5.85 21.64 -13.69
C GLU A 107 -7.35 21.36 -13.81
N LEU A 108 -8.12 21.61 -12.74
CA LEU A 108 -9.52 21.20 -12.66
C LEU A 108 -10.39 21.78 -13.77
N GLU A 109 -10.12 23.01 -14.17
CA GLU A 109 -10.84 23.67 -15.27
C GLU A 109 -10.72 22.91 -16.61
N HIS A 110 -9.59 22.26 -16.83
CA HIS A 110 -9.29 21.52 -18.06
C HIS A 110 -9.28 20.01 -17.87
N CYS A 111 -9.62 19.51 -16.66
CA CYS A 111 -9.56 18.10 -16.35
C CYS A 111 -10.62 17.31 -17.10
N PRO A 112 -10.24 16.37 -17.99
CA PRO A 112 -11.22 15.50 -18.62
C PRO A 112 -11.96 14.67 -17.57
N SER A 113 -13.28 14.52 -17.72
CA SER A 113 -14.09 13.67 -16.84
C SER A 113 -13.55 12.23 -16.77
N GLU A 114 -13.01 11.72 -17.88
CA GLU A 114 -12.40 10.40 -17.93
C GLU A 114 -11.18 10.29 -16.99
N LEU A 115 -10.30 11.30 -16.94
CA LEU A 115 -9.16 11.31 -16.02
C LEU A 115 -9.63 11.28 -14.56
N TRP A 116 -10.67 12.07 -14.24
CA TRP A 116 -11.28 12.06 -12.92
C TRP A 116 -11.81 10.67 -12.55
N MET A 117 -12.61 10.07 -13.42
CA MET A 117 -13.21 8.75 -13.20
C MET A 117 -12.14 7.66 -13.07
N ASN A 118 -11.13 7.67 -13.94
CA ASN A 118 -10.03 6.70 -13.92
C ASN A 118 -9.17 6.84 -12.65
N ALA A 119 -8.98 8.05 -12.12
CA ALA A 119 -8.28 8.25 -10.86
C ALA A 119 -9.00 7.55 -9.70
N PHE A 120 -10.33 7.64 -9.63
CA PHE A 120 -11.13 6.90 -8.64
C PHE A 120 -11.12 5.40 -8.90
N GLN A 121 -11.27 4.99 -10.16
CA GLN A 121 -11.27 3.57 -10.53
C GLN A 121 -9.97 2.89 -10.08
N LEU A 122 -8.82 3.51 -10.35
CA LEU A 122 -7.53 2.93 -10.01
C LEU A 122 -7.18 3.05 -8.51
N ASN A 123 -7.48 4.17 -7.87
CA ASN A 123 -7.00 4.43 -6.51
C ASN A 123 -8.00 4.10 -5.39
N VAL A 124 -9.30 3.93 -5.72
CA VAL A 124 -10.37 3.67 -4.74
C VAL A 124 -11.04 2.34 -5.00
N HIS A 125 -11.56 2.14 -6.23
CA HIS A 125 -12.35 0.94 -6.55
C HIS A 125 -11.51 -0.32 -6.46
N THR A 126 -10.23 -0.30 -6.90
CA THR A 126 -9.31 -1.43 -6.74
C THR A 126 -9.18 -1.85 -5.27
N ALA A 127 -8.93 -0.88 -4.38
CA ALA A 127 -8.82 -1.14 -2.94
C ALA A 127 -10.15 -1.64 -2.36
N PHE A 128 -11.28 -1.08 -2.79
CA PHE A 128 -12.60 -1.52 -2.36
C PHE A 128 -12.90 -2.96 -2.79
N PHE A 129 -12.69 -3.31 -4.06
CA PHE A 129 -12.99 -4.65 -4.59
C PHE A 129 -12.17 -5.73 -3.89
N VAL A 130 -10.84 -5.52 -3.79
CA VAL A 130 -9.95 -6.45 -3.10
C VAL A 130 -10.31 -6.56 -1.62
N THR A 131 -10.51 -5.43 -0.93
CA THR A 131 -10.83 -5.42 0.50
C THR A 131 -12.15 -6.13 0.77
N ARG A 132 -13.21 -5.83 0.01
CA ARG A 132 -14.52 -6.46 0.17
C ARG A 132 -14.43 -7.98 0.09
N ARG A 133 -13.67 -8.52 -0.88
CA ARG A 133 -13.46 -9.96 -1.01
C ARG A 133 -12.58 -10.52 0.10
N ALA A 134 -11.61 -9.77 0.58
CA ALA A 134 -10.66 -10.19 1.63
C ALA A 134 -11.29 -10.23 3.05
N ILE A 135 -12.29 -9.39 3.36
CA ILE A 135 -12.88 -9.25 4.69
C ILE A 135 -13.24 -10.59 5.36
N PRO A 136 -13.94 -11.54 4.72
CA PRO A 136 -14.30 -12.81 5.37
C PRO A 136 -13.05 -13.59 5.82
N HIS A 137 -11.99 -13.60 5.01
CA HIS A 137 -10.75 -14.31 5.29
C HIS A 137 -9.94 -13.62 6.39
N LEU A 138 -9.82 -12.29 6.35
CA LEU A 138 -9.19 -11.49 7.40
C LEU A 138 -9.91 -11.65 8.75
N LYS A 139 -11.25 -11.69 8.76
CA LYS A 139 -12.03 -11.96 9.98
C LYS A 139 -11.80 -13.36 10.51
N LYS A 140 -11.68 -14.37 9.64
CA LYS A 140 -11.44 -15.77 10.00
C LYS A 140 -10.06 -15.95 10.60
N SER A 141 -9.07 -15.19 10.15
CA SER A 141 -7.70 -15.19 10.68
C SER A 141 -7.64 -14.82 12.18
N GLY A 142 -8.54 -13.95 12.65
CA GLY A 142 -8.54 -13.43 14.03
C GLY A 142 -7.45 -12.41 14.35
N ARG A 143 -6.55 -12.14 13.39
CA ARG A 143 -5.43 -11.18 13.49
C ARG A 143 -5.28 -10.33 12.22
N GLY A 144 -6.39 -10.10 11.54
CA GLY A 144 -6.44 -9.39 10.26
C GLY A 144 -5.90 -7.96 10.35
N SER A 145 -5.10 -7.56 9.37
CA SER A 145 -4.60 -6.18 9.22
C SER A 145 -4.76 -5.70 7.78
N ILE A 146 -5.45 -4.59 7.61
CA ILE A 146 -5.57 -3.87 6.33
C ILE A 146 -4.71 -2.62 6.42
N ILE A 147 -3.87 -2.39 5.42
CA ILE A 147 -3.06 -1.18 5.28
C ILE A 147 -3.40 -0.54 3.93
N ASN A 148 -3.75 0.74 3.94
CA ASN A 148 -4.03 1.50 2.73
C ASN A 148 -2.89 2.49 2.45
N ASN A 149 -2.38 2.50 1.22
CA ASN A 149 -1.37 3.45 0.79
C ASN A 149 -2.05 4.74 0.30
N LEU A 150 -2.00 5.78 1.14
CA LEU A 150 -2.48 7.12 0.81
C LEU A 150 -1.39 7.93 0.08
N SER A 151 -1.41 9.23 0.26
CA SER A 151 -0.43 10.18 -0.23
C SER A 151 -0.49 11.47 0.58
N LEU A 152 0.61 12.16 0.73
CA LEU A 152 0.67 13.53 1.24
C LEU A 152 -0.32 14.47 0.51
N SER A 153 -0.65 14.18 -0.73
CA SER A 153 -1.63 14.94 -1.52
C SER A 153 -3.01 15.02 -0.87
N VAL A 154 -3.37 14.09 0.03
CA VAL A 154 -4.60 14.16 0.84
C VAL A 154 -4.62 15.42 1.71
N GLN A 155 -3.48 15.83 2.24
CA GLN A 155 -3.36 16.99 3.14
C GLN A 155 -3.16 18.30 2.38
N THR A 156 -2.46 18.23 1.25
CA THR A 156 -2.09 19.43 0.47
C THR A 156 -3.07 19.76 -0.66
N GLY A 157 -4.03 18.85 -0.93
CA GLY A 157 -4.92 18.97 -2.09
C GLY A 157 -4.26 18.54 -3.41
N GLY A 158 -2.98 18.13 -3.35
CA GLY A 158 -2.15 17.92 -4.54
C GLY A 158 -1.63 19.24 -5.11
N SER A 159 -0.62 19.17 -5.97
CA SER A 159 -0.05 20.34 -6.65
C SER A 159 0.10 20.05 -8.14
N GLY A 160 0.14 21.10 -8.97
CA GLY A 160 0.40 20.98 -10.40
C GLY A 160 -0.57 20.02 -11.12
N GLY A 161 -1.87 20.11 -10.84
CA GLY A 161 -2.89 19.31 -11.53
C GLY A 161 -3.13 17.91 -10.94
N ALA A 162 -2.61 17.59 -9.76
CA ALA A 162 -2.85 16.29 -9.10
C ALA A 162 -4.20 16.19 -8.37
N GLY A 163 -5.13 17.11 -8.58
CA GLY A 163 -6.43 17.19 -7.90
C GLY A 163 -7.24 15.88 -7.95
N PRO A 164 -7.43 15.22 -9.11
CA PRO A 164 -8.16 13.96 -9.20
C PRO A 164 -7.56 12.86 -8.33
N TYR A 165 -6.25 12.72 -8.34
CA TYR A 165 -5.53 11.76 -7.49
C TYR A 165 -5.66 12.09 -6.00
N ALA A 166 -5.49 13.37 -5.63
CA ALA A 166 -5.63 13.81 -4.25
C ALA A 166 -7.03 13.52 -3.70
N ALA A 167 -8.07 13.80 -4.48
CA ALA A 167 -9.46 13.50 -4.13
C ALA A 167 -9.68 11.99 -3.95
N ALA A 168 -9.18 11.16 -4.87
CA ALA A 168 -9.26 9.71 -4.76
C ALA A 168 -8.54 9.17 -3.50
N LYS A 169 -7.34 9.64 -3.21
CA LYS A 169 -6.60 9.27 -1.99
C LYS A 169 -7.29 9.79 -0.72
N GLY A 170 -7.98 10.94 -0.78
CA GLY A 170 -8.85 11.42 0.29
C GLY A 170 -10.03 10.49 0.55
N ALA A 171 -10.67 9.99 -0.50
CA ALA A 171 -11.73 8.98 -0.38
C ALA A 171 -11.21 7.69 0.26
N LEU A 172 -10.03 7.20 -0.14
CA LEU A 172 -9.40 6.03 0.47
C LEU A 172 -9.04 6.26 1.96
N HIS A 173 -8.71 7.50 2.35
CA HIS A 173 -8.50 7.86 3.76
C HIS A 173 -9.78 7.70 4.58
N VAL A 174 -10.92 8.21 4.08
CA VAL A 174 -12.21 8.03 4.75
C VAL A 174 -12.59 6.55 4.80
N PHE A 175 -12.40 5.83 3.70
CA PHE A 175 -12.63 4.38 3.63
C PHE A 175 -11.85 3.61 4.69
N THR A 176 -10.59 3.99 4.97
CA THR A 176 -9.79 3.40 6.04
C THR A 176 -10.50 3.51 7.40
N ARG A 177 -11.08 4.66 7.72
CA ARG A 177 -11.82 4.88 8.98
C ARG A 177 -13.12 4.07 9.04
N THR A 178 -13.81 3.93 7.92
CA THR A 178 -15.00 3.05 7.80
C THR A 178 -14.62 1.61 8.12
N LEU A 179 -13.58 1.09 7.47
CA LEU A 179 -13.07 -0.26 7.72
C LEU A 179 -12.68 -0.48 9.19
N ALA A 180 -11.99 0.49 9.79
CA ALA A 180 -11.60 0.41 11.19
C ALA A 180 -12.79 0.27 12.14
N ARG A 181 -13.88 0.98 11.88
CA ARG A 181 -15.11 0.92 12.71
C ARG A 181 -15.91 -0.35 12.49
N GLU A 182 -16.07 -0.77 11.23
CA GLU A 182 -16.92 -1.91 10.89
C GLU A 182 -16.27 -3.27 11.18
N LEU A 183 -14.94 -3.35 11.14
CA LEU A 183 -14.22 -4.62 11.22
C LEU A 183 -13.63 -4.92 12.59
N ALA A 184 -13.53 -3.91 13.47
CA ALA A 184 -13.10 -4.12 14.85
C ALA A 184 -14.09 -5.03 15.60
N PRO A 185 -13.62 -5.86 16.55
CA PRO A 185 -12.23 -6.03 16.97
C PRO A 185 -11.43 -7.06 16.16
N ARG A 186 -12.02 -7.67 15.13
CA ARG A 186 -11.42 -8.82 14.42
C ARG A 186 -10.34 -8.44 13.41
N VAL A 187 -10.44 -7.24 12.83
CA VAL A 187 -9.50 -6.74 11.80
C VAL A 187 -9.18 -5.29 12.12
N ARG A 188 -7.90 -4.95 12.10
CA ARG A 188 -7.43 -3.57 12.16
C ARG A 188 -7.33 -3.00 10.74
N ALA A 189 -7.64 -1.73 10.58
CA ALA A 189 -7.46 -1.04 9.31
C ALA A 189 -6.77 0.30 9.55
N ASN A 190 -5.60 0.49 8.95
CA ASN A 190 -4.77 1.70 9.09
C ASN A 190 -4.27 2.14 7.72
N ALA A 191 -3.61 3.28 7.68
CA ALA A 191 -3.02 3.80 6.47
C ALA A 191 -1.60 4.32 6.70
N ILE A 192 -0.83 4.37 5.62
CA ILE A 192 0.40 5.13 5.51
C ILE A 192 0.15 6.31 4.58
N MET A 193 0.83 7.43 4.83
CA MET A 193 0.74 8.65 4.02
C MET A 193 2.14 9.13 3.62
N PRO A 194 2.72 8.54 2.55
CA PRO A 194 4.04 8.92 2.09
C PRO A 194 4.06 10.33 1.50
N GLY A 195 5.20 11.00 1.67
CA GLY A 195 5.60 12.16 0.89
C GLY A 195 6.17 11.74 -0.46
N VAL A 196 7.26 12.39 -0.88
CA VAL A 196 7.97 12.01 -2.11
C VAL A 196 8.93 10.85 -1.80
N VAL A 197 8.76 9.77 -2.55
CA VAL A 197 9.55 8.54 -2.42
C VAL A 197 10.31 8.29 -3.71
N GLU A 198 11.61 8.05 -3.64
CA GLU A 198 12.44 7.73 -4.81
C GLU A 198 12.04 6.36 -5.36
N THR A 199 11.20 6.39 -6.40
CA THR A 199 10.66 5.21 -7.07
C THR A 199 10.62 5.44 -8.57
N ARG A 200 10.49 4.38 -9.35
CA ARG A 200 10.34 4.44 -10.81
C ARG A 200 9.21 5.40 -11.26
N HIS A 201 8.18 5.60 -10.42
CA HIS A 201 7.14 6.58 -10.68
C HIS A 201 7.72 7.98 -10.89
N HIS A 202 8.60 8.44 -10.00
CA HIS A 202 9.23 9.76 -10.11
C HIS A 202 10.29 9.83 -11.22
N GLU A 203 10.91 8.72 -11.62
CA GLU A 203 11.78 8.67 -12.79
C GLU A 203 11.01 8.97 -14.09
N VAL A 204 9.74 8.56 -14.15
CA VAL A 204 8.86 8.77 -15.32
C VAL A 204 8.16 10.12 -15.30
N PHE A 205 7.67 10.55 -14.12
CA PHE A 205 6.77 11.72 -13.99
C PHE A 205 7.42 12.96 -13.38
N SER A 206 8.72 12.93 -13.05
CA SER A 206 9.40 14.08 -12.46
C SER A 206 10.74 14.34 -13.10
N THR A 207 11.01 15.63 -13.41
CA THR A 207 12.35 16.03 -13.88
C THR A 207 13.35 16.03 -12.72
N PRO A 208 14.68 15.96 -13.01
CA PRO A 208 15.71 16.09 -11.97
C PRO A 208 15.58 17.38 -11.14
N GLU A 209 15.19 18.48 -11.79
CA GLU A 209 14.96 19.78 -11.11
C GLU A 209 13.79 19.69 -10.13
N LYS A 210 12.67 19.05 -10.54
CA LYS A 210 11.50 18.85 -9.68
C LYS A 210 11.85 17.93 -8.50
N MET A 211 12.65 16.89 -8.72
CA MET A 211 13.13 16.05 -7.64
C MET A 211 14.07 16.80 -6.67
N ALA A 212 14.94 17.67 -7.18
CA ALA A 212 15.77 18.54 -6.36
C ALA A 212 14.95 19.54 -5.55
N ASP A 213 13.88 20.08 -6.15
CA ASP A 213 12.95 20.97 -5.46
C ASP A 213 12.20 20.25 -4.33
N TYR A 214 11.74 19.04 -4.57
CA TYR A 214 11.13 18.21 -3.51
C TYR A 214 12.07 17.97 -2.33
N ARG A 215 13.34 17.69 -2.58
CA ARG A 215 14.36 17.55 -1.52
C ARG A 215 14.52 18.83 -0.71
N ARG A 216 14.59 20.00 -1.40
CA ARG A 216 14.69 21.33 -0.71
C ARG A 216 13.47 21.63 0.16
N GLN A 217 12.28 21.23 -0.27
CA GLN A 217 11.02 21.43 0.47
C GLN A 217 10.83 20.43 1.62
N THR A 218 11.64 19.40 1.70
CA THR A 218 11.55 18.38 2.74
C THR A 218 12.48 18.76 3.90
N PRO A 219 11.99 18.98 5.14
CA PRO A 219 12.84 19.34 6.27
C PRO A 219 13.98 18.36 6.54
N LEU A 220 13.81 17.06 6.29
CA LEU A 220 14.90 16.09 6.37
C LEU A 220 15.93 16.21 5.22
N GLY A 221 15.79 17.15 4.28
CA GLY A 221 16.73 17.45 3.21
C GLY A 221 16.81 16.42 2.09
N ARG A 222 15.94 15.40 2.09
CA ARG A 222 15.93 14.32 1.10
C ARG A 222 14.53 13.77 0.86
N ASN A 223 14.37 13.05 -0.23
CA ASN A 223 13.19 12.20 -0.45
C ASN A 223 13.36 10.88 0.34
N ALA A 224 12.25 10.19 0.56
CA ALA A 224 12.27 8.88 1.21
C ALA A 224 12.70 7.77 0.23
N LEU A 225 13.24 6.70 0.77
CA LEU A 225 13.43 5.43 0.06
C LEU A 225 12.19 4.54 0.25
N ALA A 226 11.92 3.63 -0.69
CA ALA A 226 10.79 2.71 -0.61
C ALA A 226 10.88 1.79 0.61
N GLU A 227 12.09 1.42 1.00
CA GLU A 227 12.39 0.58 2.17
C GLU A 227 12.00 1.27 3.48
N GLU A 228 12.12 2.60 3.58
CA GLU A 228 11.70 3.37 4.76
C GLU A 228 10.17 3.34 4.92
N ILE A 229 9.46 3.40 3.80
CA ILE A 229 7.98 3.28 3.79
C ILE A 229 7.56 1.85 4.15
N ALA A 230 8.28 0.85 3.65
CA ALA A 230 8.03 -0.56 3.93
C ALA A 230 8.12 -0.89 5.44
N GLN A 231 8.98 -0.22 6.21
CA GLN A 231 9.06 -0.42 7.67
C GLN A 231 7.76 -0.03 8.38
N ALA A 232 7.08 1.02 7.93
CA ALA A 232 5.78 1.39 8.50
C ALA A 232 4.69 0.37 8.11
N VAL A 233 4.74 -0.18 6.89
CA VAL A 233 3.85 -1.27 6.49
C VAL A 233 4.07 -2.50 7.36
N LEU A 234 5.33 -2.89 7.62
CA LEU A 234 5.69 -3.99 8.49
C LEU A 234 5.19 -3.76 9.93
N PHE A 235 5.37 -2.56 10.48
CA PHE A 235 4.84 -2.20 11.80
C PHE A 235 3.32 -2.37 11.84
N LEU A 236 2.58 -1.83 10.87
CA LEU A 236 1.11 -1.91 10.81
C LEU A 236 0.60 -3.34 10.57
N ALA A 237 1.37 -4.18 9.89
CA ALA A 237 1.05 -5.59 9.67
C ALA A 237 1.25 -6.44 10.92
N SER A 238 2.13 -6.03 11.83
CA SER A 238 2.55 -6.80 13.00
C SER A 238 1.70 -6.54 14.25
N ASP A 239 1.92 -7.33 15.30
CA ASP A 239 1.29 -7.15 16.61
C ASP A 239 1.83 -5.93 17.38
N ALA A 240 2.95 -5.34 16.93
CA ALA A 240 3.45 -4.08 17.48
C ALA A 240 2.45 -2.92 17.35
N SER A 241 1.53 -3.01 16.38
CA SER A 241 0.44 -2.04 16.17
C SER A 241 -0.93 -2.56 16.65
N SER A 242 -0.98 -3.56 17.54
CA SER A 242 -2.23 -4.23 17.96
C SER A 242 -3.29 -3.30 18.55
N PHE A 243 -2.89 -2.16 19.12
CA PHE A 243 -3.81 -1.15 19.64
C PHE A 243 -4.08 0.01 18.67
N MET A 244 -3.70 -0.14 17.39
CA MET A 244 -3.87 0.88 16.36
C MET A 244 -4.88 0.44 15.30
N THR A 245 -6.00 1.18 15.17
CA THR A 245 -6.96 1.04 14.06
C THR A 245 -7.55 2.41 13.72
N GLY A 246 -7.78 2.68 12.44
CA GLY A 246 -8.25 3.98 11.92
C GLY A 246 -7.16 5.05 11.86
N GLY A 247 -5.92 4.71 12.22
CA GLY A 247 -4.79 5.63 12.25
C GLY A 247 -4.11 5.79 10.90
N VAL A 248 -3.34 6.87 10.79
CA VAL A 248 -2.49 7.17 9.63
C VAL A 248 -1.07 7.45 10.13
N ILE A 249 -0.08 6.84 9.50
CA ILE A 249 1.34 7.16 9.73
C ILE A 249 1.80 8.09 8.61
N ASP A 250 2.15 9.32 8.99
CA ASP A 250 2.74 10.29 8.06
C ASP A 250 4.23 9.98 7.87
N LEU A 251 4.64 9.79 6.60
CA LEU A 251 6.02 9.45 6.20
C LEU A 251 6.48 10.44 5.13
N ASN A 252 6.53 11.73 5.51
CA ASN A 252 6.72 12.83 4.56
C ASN A 252 7.98 13.68 4.81
N GLY A 253 8.86 13.26 5.72
CA GLY A 253 10.08 13.96 6.04
C GLY A 253 9.87 15.37 6.62
N GLY A 254 8.69 15.64 7.18
CA GLY A 254 8.32 16.93 7.76
C GLY A 254 7.72 17.92 6.76
N ARG A 255 7.46 17.53 5.51
CA ARG A 255 6.84 18.42 4.50
C ARG A 255 5.43 18.89 4.88
N PHE A 256 4.76 18.14 5.72
CA PHE A 256 3.48 18.52 6.29
C PHE A 256 3.43 18.11 7.75
N LEU A 257 3.04 19.05 8.61
CA LEU A 257 2.86 18.84 10.04
C LEU A 257 1.37 19.01 10.35
N ARG A 258 0.81 18.10 11.15
CA ARG A 258 -0.58 18.18 11.63
C ARG A 258 -0.68 19.00 12.89
#